data_85c0f377d78f057f7f7314f6bc3790df
#
_entry.id   85c0f377d78f057f7f7314f6bc3790df
#
_cell.length_a   1.000
_cell.length_b   1.000
_cell.length_c   1.000
_cell.angle_alpha   90.00
_cell.angle_beta   90.00
_cell.angle_gamma   90.00
#
_symmetry.space_group_name_H-M   'P 1'
#
loop_
_entity.id
_entity.type
_entity.pdbx_description
1 polymer ?
#
loop_
_entity_poly.entity_id
_entity_poly.type
_entity_poly.pdbx_seq_one_letter_code
_entity_poly.pdbx_strand_id
1 'polypeptide(L)'
;MLLLYDAPMPREIPVADGYPPSERTRVRRLPERGHYERADIYPVVDAALTCTVAYLLDGRPHATATAHWRDGDRLYWHGSAASRFLKSVVGTEVSVSIHLTDGIVLARSGFDSSFNYRSATLFGICEEINGDEKVAQLDAFIDKLIPGRAAELRTSTEQEMKATTLLGMTIAEASGKIRNGGVDDNPDDAQEKIWAGVIEINTFFGALHPDEETPVIAEPSAKLSGLTGKKL
;
A
#
# COMPACT_ATOMS: atom_id res chain seq x y z
N MET A 1 27.41 11.20 -28.39
CA MET A 1 28.12 9.96 -28.02
C MET A 1 27.88 9.74 -26.53
N LEU A 2 26.77 9.04 -26.22
CA LEU A 2 26.46 8.68 -24.81
C LEU A 2 27.41 7.56 -24.40
N LEU A 3 28.26 7.84 -23.42
CA LEU A 3 29.04 6.81 -22.72
C LEU A 3 28.06 5.92 -21.94
N LEU A 4 27.86 4.72 -22.45
CA LEU A 4 27.25 3.63 -21.69
C LEU A 4 28.21 3.31 -20.52
N TYR A 5 27.82 3.71 -19.33
CA TYR A 5 28.49 3.31 -18.10
C TYR A 5 28.15 1.83 -17.86
N ASP A 6 29.08 0.97 -18.25
CA ASP A 6 29.02 -0.46 -17.95
C ASP A 6 29.39 -0.63 -16.47
N ALA A 7 28.38 -0.42 -15.60
CA ALA A 7 28.56 -0.65 -14.17
C ALA A 7 28.62 -2.17 -13.95
N PRO A 8 29.59 -2.67 -13.15
CA PRO A 8 29.70 -4.09 -12.85
C PRO A 8 28.37 -4.58 -12.27
N MET A 9 27.90 -5.74 -12.77
CA MET A 9 26.71 -6.40 -12.24
C MET A 9 26.83 -6.48 -10.71
N PRO A 10 25.88 -5.88 -9.98
CA PRO A 10 25.97 -5.87 -8.52
C PRO A 10 25.81 -7.30 -8.00
N ARG A 11 26.59 -7.63 -6.96
CA ARG A 11 26.50 -8.90 -6.24
C ARG A 11 25.04 -9.25 -5.92
N GLU A 12 24.66 -10.50 -6.09
CA GLU A 12 23.38 -11.00 -5.62
C GLU A 12 23.21 -10.62 -4.14
N ILE A 13 22.09 -9.98 -3.82
CA ILE A 13 21.71 -9.71 -2.44
C ILE A 13 20.97 -10.96 -1.98
N PRO A 14 21.54 -11.77 -1.07
CA PRO A 14 20.84 -12.92 -0.55
C PRO A 14 19.66 -12.43 0.28
N VAL A 15 18.46 -12.91 -0.03
CA VAL A 15 17.21 -12.63 0.68
C VAL A 15 16.71 -13.95 1.23
N ALA A 16 16.71 -14.11 2.56
CA ALA A 16 16.38 -15.38 3.22
C ALA A 16 14.88 -15.69 3.13
N ASP A 17 14.03 -14.70 3.38
CA ASP A 17 12.57 -14.79 3.29
C ASP A 17 12.03 -13.53 2.62
N GLY A 18 12.05 -13.49 1.29
CA GLY A 18 11.64 -12.29 0.57
C GLY A 18 11.69 -12.45 -0.95
N TYR A 19 11.86 -11.32 -1.60
CA TYR A 19 11.85 -11.19 -3.06
C TYR A 19 13.24 -10.76 -3.55
N PRO A 20 14.08 -11.68 -4.05
CA PRO A 20 15.38 -11.32 -4.59
C PRO A 20 15.25 -10.18 -5.61
N PRO A 21 16.10 -9.12 -5.51
CA PRO A 21 15.97 -7.96 -6.39
C PRO A 21 16.22 -8.34 -7.85
N SER A 22 15.20 -8.19 -8.66
CA SER A 22 15.26 -8.33 -10.11
C SER A 22 15.74 -7.03 -10.78
N GLU A 23 15.84 -7.02 -12.09
CA GLU A 23 16.19 -5.81 -12.84
C GLU A 23 15.20 -4.66 -12.58
N ARG A 24 13.90 -4.95 -12.48
CA ARG A 24 12.83 -3.96 -12.29
C ARG A 24 12.59 -3.59 -10.82
N THR A 25 12.90 -4.47 -9.87
CA THR A 25 12.65 -4.22 -8.44
C THR A 25 13.85 -3.64 -7.70
N ARG A 26 15.06 -3.72 -8.29
CA ARG A 26 16.28 -3.24 -7.66
C ARG A 26 16.26 -1.72 -7.43
N VAL A 27 16.38 -1.29 -6.20
CA VAL A 27 16.55 0.12 -5.82
C VAL A 27 17.98 0.54 -6.19
N ARG A 28 18.14 1.34 -7.25
CA ARG A 28 19.45 1.75 -7.78
C ARG A 28 19.96 3.01 -7.13
N ARG A 29 19.08 4.00 -6.87
CA ARG A 29 19.47 5.24 -6.19
C ARG A 29 19.19 5.11 -4.70
N LEU A 30 20.20 5.35 -3.86
CA LEU A 30 20.16 5.17 -2.42
C LEU A 30 19.78 3.71 -2.08
N PRO A 31 20.61 2.73 -2.50
CA PRO A 31 20.29 1.30 -2.38
C PRO A 31 20.14 0.85 -0.92
N GLU A 32 20.74 1.58 0.03
CA GLU A 32 20.60 1.36 1.46
C GLU A 32 19.16 1.57 1.98
N ARG A 33 18.30 2.22 1.20
CA ARG A 33 16.87 2.38 1.49
C ARG A 33 16.00 1.29 0.86
N GLY A 34 16.62 0.39 0.09
CA GLY A 34 15.95 -0.73 -0.56
C GLY A 34 15.78 -1.90 0.39
N HIS A 35 14.56 -2.45 0.47
CA HIS A 35 14.19 -3.57 1.29
C HIS A 35 13.54 -4.65 0.43
N TYR A 36 13.87 -5.91 0.70
CA TYR A 36 13.43 -7.05 -0.13
C TYR A 36 12.86 -8.20 0.70
N GLU A 37 13.02 -8.16 2.02
CA GLU A 37 12.45 -9.14 2.93
C GLU A 37 10.94 -8.91 3.12
N ARG A 38 10.17 -9.98 3.26
CA ARG A 38 8.74 -9.89 3.60
C ARG A 38 8.50 -9.13 4.89
N ALA A 39 9.39 -9.32 5.86
CA ALA A 39 9.32 -8.64 7.16
C ALA A 39 9.37 -7.11 7.06
N ASP A 40 9.97 -6.55 6.02
CA ASP A 40 10.03 -5.11 5.76
C ASP A 40 8.89 -4.63 4.86
N ILE A 41 8.54 -5.42 3.84
CA ILE A 41 7.57 -5.03 2.80
C ILE A 41 6.14 -5.18 3.30
N TYR A 42 5.80 -6.30 3.94
CA TYR A 42 4.41 -6.58 4.34
C TYR A 42 3.84 -5.59 5.37
N PRO A 43 4.61 -5.10 6.37
CA PRO A 43 4.11 -4.04 7.24
C PRO A 43 3.73 -2.75 6.49
N VAL A 44 4.40 -2.44 5.38
CA VAL A 44 4.03 -1.28 4.54
C VAL A 44 2.71 -1.55 3.81
N VAL A 45 2.56 -2.76 3.26
CA VAL A 45 1.33 -3.18 2.58
C VAL A 45 0.15 -3.21 3.55
N ASP A 46 0.37 -3.75 4.74
CA ASP A 46 -0.70 -3.93 5.74
C ASP A 46 -1.12 -2.61 6.41
N ALA A 47 -0.21 -1.64 6.54
CA ALA A 47 -0.52 -0.34 7.14
C ALA A 47 -1.35 0.57 6.24
N ALA A 48 -1.33 0.38 4.92
CA ALA A 48 -2.09 1.22 4.00
C ALA A 48 -3.51 0.68 3.80
N LEU A 49 -4.48 1.59 3.66
CA LEU A 49 -5.87 1.25 3.33
C LEU A 49 -6.12 1.17 1.83
N THR A 50 -5.30 1.87 1.05
CA THR A 50 -5.43 1.96 -0.41
C THR A 50 -4.11 1.72 -1.11
N CYS A 51 -4.19 1.23 -2.33
CA CYS A 51 -3.06 1.10 -3.24
C CYS A 51 -3.40 1.73 -4.60
N THR A 52 -2.39 1.87 -5.44
CA THR A 52 -2.56 2.22 -6.85
C THR A 52 -2.15 1.03 -7.70
N VAL A 53 -3.09 0.51 -8.49
CA VAL A 53 -2.84 -0.55 -9.47
C VAL A 53 -2.55 0.10 -10.82
N ALA A 54 -1.35 -0.12 -11.33
CA ALA A 54 -0.92 0.33 -12.66
C ALA A 54 -1.01 -0.85 -13.65
N TYR A 55 -1.61 -0.62 -14.81
CA TYR A 55 -1.88 -1.63 -15.83
C TYR A 55 -1.90 -1.04 -17.24
N LEU A 56 -1.87 -1.89 -18.25
CA LEU A 56 -2.04 -1.48 -19.64
C LEU A 56 -3.47 -1.81 -20.10
N LEU A 57 -4.10 -0.85 -20.73
CA LEU A 57 -5.39 -1.03 -21.39
C LEU A 57 -5.31 -0.45 -22.80
N ASP A 58 -5.56 -1.27 -23.81
CA ASP A 58 -5.40 -0.90 -25.22
C ASP A 58 -4.00 -0.31 -25.54
N GLY A 59 -2.96 -0.88 -24.93
CA GLY A 59 -1.56 -0.43 -25.06
C GLY A 59 -1.23 0.88 -24.37
N ARG A 60 -2.14 1.44 -23.57
CA ARG A 60 -1.95 2.70 -22.85
C ARG A 60 -1.83 2.45 -21.34
N PRO A 61 -0.93 3.16 -20.64
CA PRO A 61 -0.80 3.05 -19.21
C PRO A 61 -2.00 3.66 -18.49
N HIS A 62 -2.51 2.95 -17.51
CA HIS A 62 -3.54 3.38 -16.59
C HIS A 62 -3.08 3.17 -15.15
N ALA A 63 -3.63 3.95 -14.22
CA ALA A 63 -3.42 3.80 -12.79
C ALA A 63 -4.76 4.04 -12.08
N THR A 64 -5.16 3.08 -11.24
CA THR A 64 -6.43 3.14 -10.50
C THR A 64 -6.17 2.95 -9.02
N ALA A 65 -6.60 3.91 -8.21
CA ALA A 65 -6.59 3.77 -6.76
C ALA A 65 -7.75 2.87 -6.30
N THR A 66 -7.47 1.96 -5.39
CA THR A 66 -8.47 1.05 -4.82
C THR A 66 -8.11 0.66 -3.39
N ALA A 67 -9.11 0.24 -2.61
CA ALA A 67 -8.85 -0.42 -1.34
C ALA A 67 -8.18 -1.78 -1.58
N HIS A 68 -7.32 -2.22 -0.66
CA HIS A 68 -6.67 -3.51 -0.74
C HIS A 68 -6.49 -4.14 0.64
N TRP A 69 -6.24 -5.43 0.64
CA TRP A 69 -5.77 -6.18 1.79
C TRP A 69 -4.88 -7.33 1.33
N ARG A 70 -4.11 -7.85 2.25
CA ARG A 70 -3.20 -8.97 2.01
C ARG A 70 -3.58 -10.15 2.92
N ASP A 71 -3.50 -11.32 2.36
CA ASP A 71 -3.56 -12.58 3.09
C ASP A 71 -2.44 -13.50 2.57
N GLY A 72 -1.54 -13.91 3.46
CA GLY A 72 -0.33 -14.63 3.04
C GLY A 72 0.49 -13.83 2.02
N ASP A 73 0.81 -14.45 0.91
CA ASP A 73 1.54 -13.86 -0.22
C ASP A 73 0.62 -13.32 -1.33
N ARG A 74 -0.68 -13.16 -1.06
CA ARG A 74 -1.65 -12.64 -2.02
C ARG A 74 -2.19 -11.28 -1.59
N LEU A 75 -2.26 -10.38 -2.56
CA LEU A 75 -2.92 -9.09 -2.44
C LEU A 75 -4.30 -9.18 -3.10
N TYR A 76 -5.30 -8.59 -2.46
CA TYR A 76 -6.68 -8.59 -2.92
C TYR A 76 -7.22 -7.18 -3.04
N TRP A 77 -8.15 -7.00 -3.98
CA TRP A 77 -9.00 -5.80 -4.12
C TRP A 77 -10.30 -6.17 -4.81
N HIS A 78 -11.33 -5.39 -4.58
CA HIS A 78 -12.65 -5.66 -5.12
C HIS A 78 -13.30 -4.41 -5.71
N GLY A 79 -14.42 -4.61 -6.40
CA GLY A 79 -15.24 -3.53 -6.90
C GLY A 79 -16.46 -4.05 -7.67
N SER A 80 -17.16 -3.15 -8.34
CA SER A 80 -18.34 -3.51 -9.13
C SER A 80 -17.99 -4.50 -10.25
N ALA A 81 -18.81 -5.52 -10.45
CA ALA A 81 -18.72 -6.44 -11.59
C ALA A 81 -18.86 -5.72 -12.95
N ALA A 82 -19.38 -4.50 -12.99
CA ALA A 82 -19.41 -3.65 -14.19
C ALA A 82 -18.10 -2.92 -14.46
N SER A 83 -17.15 -2.91 -13.51
CA SER A 83 -15.91 -2.15 -13.62
C SER A 83 -15.07 -2.55 -14.82
N ARG A 84 -14.78 -1.57 -15.70
CA ARG A 84 -13.87 -1.77 -16.84
C ARG A 84 -12.46 -2.11 -16.37
N PHE A 85 -11.99 -1.45 -15.32
CA PHE A 85 -10.68 -1.71 -14.71
C PHE A 85 -10.55 -3.18 -14.31
N LEU A 86 -11.45 -3.69 -13.45
CA LEU A 86 -11.36 -5.06 -12.94
C LEU A 86 -11.38 -6.10 -14.07
N LYS A 87 -12.26 -5.90 -15.07
CA LYS A 87 -12.33 -6.78 -16.23
C LYS A 87 -11.06 -6.79 -17.07
N SER A 88 -10.38 -5.64 -17.19
CA SER A 88 -9.23 -5.49 -18.07
C SER A 88 -7.94 -6.08 -17.50
N VAL A 89 -7.86 -6.29 -16.20
CA VAL A 89 -6.64 -6.77 -15.54
C VAL A 89 -6.64 -8.27 -15.24
N VAL A 90 -7.78 -8.95 -15.35
CA VAL A 90 -7.84 -10.41 -15.17
C VAL A 90 -6.92 -11.12 -16.16
N GLY A 91 -6.05 -12.00 -15.65
CA GLY A 91 -5.06 -12.73 -16.44
C GLY A 91 -3.87 -11.91 -16.92
N THR A 92 -3.77 -10.64 -16.50
CA THR A 92 -2.67 -9.77 -16.89
C THR A 92 -1.73 -9.49 -15.72
N GLU A 93 -0.47 -9.18 -16.03
CA GLU A 93 0.47 -8.68 -15.04
C GLU A 93 0.19 -7.21 -14.75
N VAL A 94 0.22 -6.85 -13.47
CA VAL A 94 0.07 -5.48 -13.00
C VAL A 94 1.21 -5.10 -12.06
N SER A 95 1.40 -3.78 -11.89
CA SER A 95 2.24 -3.22 -10.84
C SER A 95 1.35 -2.55 -9.80
N VAL A 96 1.56 -2.89 -8.54
CA VAL A 96 0.84 -2.25 -7.43
C VAL A 96 1.81 -1.39 -6.63
N SER A 97 1.47 -0.11 -6.48
CA SER A 97 2.23 0.85 -5.67
C SER A 97 1.45 1.21 -4.41
N ILE A 98 2.15 1.14 -3.30
CA ILE A 98 1.67 1.51 -1.97
C ILE A 98 2.67 2.48 -1.38
N HIS A 99 2.21 3.57 -0.77
CA HIS A 99 3.09 4.52 -0.10
C HIS A 99 2.41 5.17 1.10
N LEU A 100 3.22 5.45 2.10
CA LEU A 100 2.87 6.17 3.32
C LEU A 100 3.89 7.28 3.52
N THR A 101 3.41 8.47 3.84
CA THR A 101 4.26 9.60 4.19
C THR A 101 4.27 9.72 5.71
N ASP A 102 5.45 9.58 6.30
CA ASP A 102 5.62 9.54 7.76
C ASP A 102 6.18 10.86 8.33
N GLY A 103 6.68 11.76 7.47
CA GLY A 103 7.16 13.06 7.93
C GLY A 103 7.76 13.93 6.83
N ILE A 104 7.86 15.22 7.12
CA ILE A 104 8.57 16.20 6.31
C ILE A 104 9.91 16.46 6.99
N VAL A 105 10.99 16.37 6.24
CA VAL A 105 12.35 16.65 6.71
C VAL A 105 12.77 18.00 6.15
N LEU A 106 12.86 18.98 7.02
CA LEU A 106 13.30 20.32 6.66
C LEU A 106 14.78 20.47 7.02
N ALA A 107 15.60 20.68 6.02
CA ALA A 107 17.01 20.99 6.14
C ALA A 107 17.22 22.51 6.11
N ARG A 108 18.46 22.94 6.29
CA ARG A 108 18.83 24.37 6.16
C ARG A 108 18.89 24.79 4.71
N SER A 109 19.01 23.83 3.78
CA SER A 109 18.90 24.07 2.35
C SER A 109 17.63 23.43 1.78
N GLY A 110 17.09 23.99 0.68
CA GLY A 110 16.00 23.37 -0.06
C GLY A 110 16.45 22.06 -0.75
N PHE A 111 17.74 21.93 -1.04
CA PHE A 111 18.31 20.77 -1.71
C PHE A 111 18.32 19.52 -0.80
N ASP A 112 18.61 19.70 0.49
CA ASP A 112 18.71 18.63 1.48
C ASP A 112 17.37 18.31 2.16
N SER A 113 16.35 19.17 1.96
CA SER A 113 14.99 18.92 2.43
C SER A 113 14.36 17.71 1.73
N SER A 114 13.58 16.90 2.47
CA SER A 114 13.09 15.60 1.99
C SER A 114 11.82 15.16 2.74
N PHE A 115 11.43 13.90 2.56
CA PHE A 115 10.34 13.25 3.28
C PHE A 115 10.82 11.96 3.95
N ASN A 116 10.26 11.63 5.11
CA ASN A 116 10.25 10.28 5.64
C ASN A 116 9.03 9.55 5.07
N TYR A 117 9.26 8.34 4.59
CA TYR A 117 8.24 7.56 3.88
C TYR A 117 8.53 6.07 3.94
N ARG A 118 7.48 5.29 3.75
CA ARG A 118 7.54 3.87 3.47
C ARG A 118 6.79 3.60 2.17
N SER A 119 7.37 2.85 1.27
CA SER A 119 6.71 2.46 0.02
C SER A 119 7.00 1.02 -0.33
N ALA A 120 6.05 0.38 -1.01
CA ALA A 120 6.19 -0.94 -1.59
C ALA A 120 5.73 -0.92 -3.04
N THR A 121 6.48 -1.61 -3.91
CA THR A 121 6.09 -1.88 -5.29
C THR A 121 6.03 -3.38 -5.46
N LEU A 122 4.87 -3.89 -5.89
CA LEU A 122 4.57 -5.30 -6.01
C LEU A 122 4.21 -5.61 -7.46
N PHE A 123 4.55 -6.80 -7.93
CA PHE A 123 4.20 -7.29 -9.26
C PHE A 123 3.60 -8.67 -9.18
N GLY A 124 2.63 -8.95 -10.03
CA GLY A 124 2.00 -10.25 -10.14
C GLY A 124 0.90 -10.27 -11.19
N ILE A 125 0.35 -11.45 -11.42
CA ILE A 125 -0.77 -11.66 -12.35
C ILE A 125 -2.07 -11.65 -11.56
N CYS A 126 -3.06 -10.93 -12.06
CA CYS A 126 -4.38 -10.85 -11.45
C CYS A 126 -5.23 -12.06 -11.81
N GLU A 127 -5.92 -12.60 -10.83
CA GLU A 127 -6.88 -13.69 -10.98
C GLU A 127 -8.24 -13.27 -10.41
N GLU A 128 -9.32 -13.68 -11.03
CA GLU A 128 -10.65 -13.52 -10.45
C GLU A 128 -10.90 -14.59 -9.40
N ILE A 129 -11.32 -14.18 -8.21
CA ILE A 129 -11.59 -15.03 -7.06
C ILE A 129 -13.08 -15.28 -6.96
N ASN A 130 -13.48 -16.55 -6.85
CA ASN A 130 -14.85 -16.99 -6.83
C ASN A 130 -15.13 -17.98 -5.69
N GLY A 131 -16.40 -18.39 -5.52
CA GLY A 131 -16.81 -19.40 -4.54
C GLY A 131 -16.58 -18.98 -3.09
N ASP A 132 -16.24 -19.94 -2.24
CA ASP A 132 -16.08 -19.75 -0.80
C ASP A 132 -14.90 -18.84 -0.46
N GLU A 133 -13.83 -18.88 -1.26
CA GLU A 133 -12.68 -17.97 -1.10
C GLU A 133 -13.11 -16.51 -1.25
N LYS A 134 -13.99 -16.21 -2.22
CA LYS A 134 -14.52 -14.86 -2.40
C LYS A 134 -15.27 -14.36 -1.18
N VAL A 135 -16.11 -15.20 -0.57
CA VAL A 135 -16.85 -14.85 0.65
C VAL A 135 -15.87 -14.57 1.77
N ALA A 136 -14.96 -15.50 2.04
CA ALA A 136 -13.97 -15.39 3.10
C ALA A 136 -13.09 -14.13 2.98
N GLN A 137 -12.66 -13.81 1.75
CA GLN A 137 -11.80 -12.66 1.52
C GLN A 137 -12.56 -11.33 1.58
N LEU A 138 -13.83 -11.26 1.22
CA LEU A 138 -14.65 -10.06 1.44
C LEU A 138 -14.90 -9.80 2.94
N ASP A 139 -15.09 -10.85 3.74
CA ASP A 139 -15.16 -10.74 5.20
C ASP A 139 -13.81 -10.28 5.78
N ALA A 140 -12.69 -10.82 5.29
CA ALA A 140 -11.35 -10.40 5.67
C ALA A 140 -11.08 -8.92 5.34
N PHE A 141 -11.63 -8.41 4.22
CA PHE A 141 -11.58 -6.98 3.92
C PHE A 141 -12.28 -6.13 4.98
N ILE A 142 -13.47 -6.52 5.39
CA ILE A 142 -14.21 -5.81 6.44
C ILE A 142 -13.43 -5.82 7.77
N ASP A 143 -12.85 -6.97 8.12
CA ASP A 143 -12.05 -7.09 9.34
C ASP A 143 -10.70 -6.36 9.26
N LYS A 144 -10.16 -6.16 8.05
CA LYS A 144 -9.03 -5.26 7.82
C LYS A 144 -9.38 -3.81 8.15
N LEU A 145 -10.58 -3.35 7.79
CA LEU A 145 -11.04 -1.99 8.13
C LEU A 145 -11.23 -1.83 9.65
N ILE A 146 -11.98 -2.74 10.23
CA ILE A 146 -12.27 -2.76 11.68
C ILE A 146 -12.24 -4.21 12.18
N PRO A 147 -11.25 -4.64 12.93
CA PRO A 147 -11.10 -6.03 13.36
C PRO A 147 -12.35 -6.59 14.06
N GLY A 148 -12.88 -7.69 13.54
CA GLY A 148 -14.09 -8.37 14.04
C GLY A 148 -15.41 -7.73 13.60
N ARG A 149 -15.39 -6.76 12.68
CA ARG A 149 -16.62 -6.11 12.19
C ARG A 149 -17.43 -7.04 11.28
N ALA A 150 -16.80 -7.92 10.52
CA ALA A 150 -17.50 -8.86 9.65
C ALA A 150 -18.55 -9.69 10.41
N ALA A 151 -18.23 -10.14 11.63
CA ALA A 151 -19.14 -10.91 12.49
C ALA A 151 -20.37 -10.11 12.99
N GLU A 152 -20.32 -8.78 12.92
CA GLU A 152 -21.45 -7.90 13.31
C GLU A 152 -22.42 -7.64 12.14
N LEU A 153 -22.03 -8.01 10.93
CA LEU A 153 -22.81 -7.73 9.71
C LEU A 153 -23.75 -8.89 9.34
N ARG A 154 -24.83 -8.57 8.65
CA ARG A 154 -25.62 -9.61 7.98
C ARG A 154 -24.81 -10.26 6.86
N THR A 155 -25.13 -11.50 6.55
CA THR A 155 -24.55 -12.20 5.40
C THR A 155 -24.90 -11.49 4.09
N SER A 156 -23.93 -11.44 3.18
CA SER A 156 -24.14 -10.91 1.83
C SER A 156 -25.13 -11.76 1.05
N THR A 157 -26.00 -11.10 0.29
CA THR A 157 -26.95 -11.78 -0.58
C THR A 157 -26.26 -12.29 -1.86
N GLU A 158 -26.89 -13.27 -2.53
CA GLU A 158 -26.39 -13.74 -3.84
C GLU A 158 -26.29 -12.59 -4.88
N GLN A 159 -27.21 -11.62 -4.82
CA GLN A 159 -27.20 -10.49 -5.74
C GLN A 159 -26.00 -9.57 -5.48
N GLU A 160 -25.69 -9.29 -4.22
CA GLU A 160 -24.50 -8.51 -3.83
C GLU A 160 -23.21 -9.24 -4.25
N MET A 161 -23.15 -10.55 -4.04
CA MET A 161 -22.01 -11.37 -4.46
C MET A 161 -21.84 -11.36 -5.99
N LYS A 162 -22.93 -11.44 -6.78
CA LYS A 162 -22.89 -11.34 -8.24
C LYS A 162 -22.52 -9.94 -8.73
N ALA A 163 -22.89 -8.90 -8.00
CA ALA A 163 -22.57 -7.50 -8.34
C ALA A 163 -21.12 -7.10 -8.00
N THR A 164 -20.41 -7.93 -7.27
CA THR A 164 -19.03 -7.67 -6.81
C THR A 164 -18.04 -8.58 -7.55
N THR A 165 -16.99 -8.02 -8.12
CA THR A 165 -15.81 -8.77 -8.58
C THR A 165 -14.71 -8.65 -7.53
N LEU A 166 -14.13 -9.77 -7.14
CA LEU A 166 -12.96 -9.86 -6.31
C LEU A 166 -11.78 -10.33 -7.16
N LEU A 167 -10.68 -9.61 -7.09
CA LEU A 167 -9.40 -10.00 -7.69
C LEU A 167 -8.38 -10.33 -6.61
N GLY A 168 -7.55 -11.33 -6.89
CA GLY A 168 -6.37 -11.69 -6.13
C GLY A 168 -5.14 -11.64 -7.02
N MET A 169 -4.00 -11.29 -6.45
CA MET A 169 -2.71 -11.28 -7.11
C MET A 169 -1.67 -11.93 -6.19
N THR A 170 -1.11 -13.06 -6.59
CA THR A 170 0.07 -13.60 -5.90
C THR A 170 1.25 -12.65 -6.16
N ILE A 171 1.90 -12.22 -5.09
CA ILE A 171 3.06 -11.32 -5.16
C ILE A 171 4.25 -12.12 -5.67
N ALA A 172 4.58 -11.94 -6.95
CA ALA A 172 5.70 -12.65 -7.60
C ALA A 172 7.04 -11.94 -7.37
N GLU A 173 7.04 -10.62 -7.44
CA GLU A 173 8.20 -9.78 -7.19
C GLU A 173 7.79 -8.57 -6.35
N ALA A 174 8.68 -8.12 -5.46
CA ALA A 174 8.43 -6.92 -4.67
C ALA A 174 9.73 -6.19 -4.30
N SER A 175 9.58 -4.91 -3.98
CA SER A 175 10.60 -4.13 -3.30
C SER A 175 9.95 -3.10 -2.39
N GLY A 176 10.58 -2.87 -1.24
CA GLY A 176 10.30 -1.75 -0.36
C GLY A 176 11.33 -0.65 -0.54
N LYS A 177 10.93 0.59 -0.29
CA LYS A 177 11.86 1.70 -0.13
C LYS A 177 11.43 2.53 1.06
N ILE A 178 12.33 2.65 2.05
CA ILE A 178 12.03 3.24 3.35
C ILE A 178 13.07 4.32 3.68
N ARG A 179 12.60 5.46 4.16
CA ARG A 179 13.42 6.50 4.79
C ARG A 179 12.74 6.94 6.09
N ASN A 180 13.49 6.89 7.18
CA ASN A 180 13.05 7.32 8.51
C ASN A 180 14.15 8.12 9.24
N GLY A 181 14.96 8.85 8.47
CA GLY A 181 16.11 9.60 8.99
C GLY A 181 15.77 11.03 9.39
N GLY A 182 16.70 11.64 10.09
CA GLY A 182 16.72 13.08 10.39
C GLY A 182 17.17 13.92 9.19
N VAL A 183 17.60 15.12 9.52
CA VAL A 183 18.23 16.08 8.59
C VAL A 183 19.63 15.58 8.24
N ASP A 184 19.97 15.71 6.98
CA ASP A 184 21.29 15.38 6.42
C ASP A 184 21.77 16.62 5.64
N ASP A 185 22.14 17.66 6.42
CA ASP A 185 22.61 18.95 5.89
C ASP A 185 24.06 18.87 5.40
N ASN A 186 24.40 19.77 4.48
CA ASN A 186 25.79 20.07 4.24
C ASN A 186 26.45 20.61 5.52
N PRO A 187 27.61 20.08 5.94
CA PRO A 187 28.34 20.63 7.12
C PRO A 187 28.57 22.12 7.07
N ASP A 188 28.71 22.71 5.89
CA ASP A 188 28.93 24.15 5.73
C ASP A 188 27.70 24.98 6.13
N ASP A 189 26.51 24.41 6.08
CA ASP A 189 25.26 25.07 6.47
C ASP A 189 25.00 25.03 7.99
N ALA A 190 25.81 24.31 8.75
CA ALA A 190 25.61 24.13 10.19
C ALA A 190 25.58 25.42 11.00
N GLN A 191 26.19 26.49 10.49
CA GLN A 191 26.24 27.83 11.13
C GLN A 191 25.00 28.69 10.81
N GLU A 192 24.19 28.29 9.85
CA GLU A 192 22.97 29.02 9.47
C GLU A 192 21.93 28.97 10.58
N LYS A 193 21.39 30.15 10.94
CA LYS A 193 20.34 30.28 11.96
C LYS A 193 18.95 29.96 11.40
N ILE A 194 18.83 28.83 10.71
CA ILE A 194 17.60 28.32 10.12
C ILE A 194 17.20 27.10 10.91
N TRP A 195 15.93 27.02 11.32
CA TRP A 195 15.43 25.81 11.97
C TRP A 195 15.46 24.63 10.98
N ALA A 196 15.98 23.50 11.44
CA ALA A 196 16.00 22.25 10.69
C ALA A 196 15.54 21.10 11.59
N GLY A 197 14.81 20.15 11.03
CA GLY A 197 14.26 19.03 11.81
C GLY A 197 13.22 18.24 11.03
N VAL A 198 12.50 17.37 11.73
CA VAL A 198 11.45 16.53 11.18
C VAL A 198 10.09 16.96 11.73
N ILE A 199 9.12 17.12 10.84
CA ILE A 199 7.70 17.29 11.20
C ILE A 199 7.03 15.95 10.92
N GLU A 200 6.57 15.26 11.96
CA GLU A 200 5.88 13.98 11.83
C GLU A 200 4.51 14.14 11.15
N ILE A 201 4.15 13.18 10.33
CA ILE A 201 2.82 13.04 9.73
C ILE A 201 2.22 11.74 10.27
N ASN A 202 1.06 11.86 10.91
CA ASN A 202 0.33 10.73 11.47
C ASN A 202 -1.13 10.78 11.02
N THR A 203 -1.70 9.62 10.71
CA THR A 203 -3.13 9.46 10.42
C THR A 203 -3.85 8.93 11.64
N PHE A 204 -4.96 9.55 12.02
CA PHE A 204 -5.76 9.18 13.17
C PHE A 204 -7.23 8.97 12.77
N PHE A 205 -7.91 8.07 13.46
CA PHE A 205 -9.36 7.96 13.38
C PHE A 205 -10.01 9.20 14.01
N GLY A 206 -10.89 9.85 13.23
CA GLY A 206 -11.67 11.00 13.66
C GLY A 206 -12.90 10.62 14.49
N ALA A 207 -13.83 11.58 14.65
CA ALA A 207 -15.10 11.38 15.31
C ALA A 207 -16.00 10.41 14.51
N LEU A 208 -16.84 9.67 15.22
CA LEU A 208 -17.89 8.84 14.62
C LEU A 208 -19.09 9.74 14.24
N HIS A 209 -19.59 9.55 13.04
CA HIS A 209 -20.78 10.22 12.54
C HIS A 209 -21.82 9.14 12.22
N PRO A 210 -22.94 9.06 12.97
CA PRO A 210 -24.00 8.11 12.67
C PRO A 210 -24.68 8.43 11.34
N ASP A 211 -25.27 7.42 10.72
CA ASP A 211 -26.16 7.61 9.59
C ASP A 211 -27.51 8.11 10.12
N GLU A 212 -27.80 9.40 9.88
CA GLU A 212 -29.02 10.09 10.36
C GLU A 212 -30.25 9.81 9.47
N GLU A 213 -30.06 9.20 8.30
CA GLU A 213 -31.15 8.91 7.35
C GLU A 213 -31.87 7.59 7.65
N THR A 214 -31.34 6.77 8.56
CA THR A 214 -31.97 5.50 8.93
C THR A 214 -33.05 5.68 9.99
N PRO A 215 -34.18 4.94 9.90
CA PRO A 215 -35.24 5.01 10.93
C PRO A 215 -34.82 4.36 12.27
N VAL A 216 -33.75 3.58 12.28
CA VAL A 216 -33.23 2.94 13.50
C VAL A 216 -31.75 3.30 13.62
N ILE A 217 -31.43 4.14 14.59
CA ILE A 217 -30.04 4.48 14.94
C ILE A 217 -29.57 3.49 15.98
N ALA A 218 -28.55 2.70 15.64
CA ALA A 218 -27.86 1.82 16.58
C ALA A 218 -26.67 2.55 17.21
N GLU A 219 -26.48 2.33 18.50
CA GLU A 219 -25.28 2.82 19.18
C GLU A 219 -24.04 2.10 18.64
N PRO A 220 -22.92 2.82 18.46
CA PRO A 220 -21.67 2.19 18.03
C PRO A 220 -21.19 1.21 19.11
N SER A 221 -20.66 0.06 18.67
CA SER A 221 -20.04 -0.89 19.61
C SER A 221 -18.89 -0.22 20.37
N ALA A 222 -18.55 -0.74 21.55
CA ALA A 222 -17.42 -0.25 22.35
C ALA A 222 -16.10 -0.25 21.55
N LYS A 223 -15.94 -1.18 20.60
CA LYS A 223 -14.81 -1.26 19.70
C LYS A 223 -14.75 -0.04 18.76
N LEU A 224 -15.88 0.33 18.14
CA LEU A 224 -15.96 1.50 17.27
C LEU A 224 -15.74 2.79 18.06
N SER A 225 -16.42 2.95 19.20
CA SER A 225 -16.26 4.12 20.07
C SER A 225 -14.81 4.31 20.54
N GLY A 226 -14.08 3.21 20.73
CA GLY A 226 -12.69 3.24 21.14
C GLY A 226 -11.68 3.57 20.04
N LEU A 227 -12.08 3.83 18.79
CA LEU A 227 -11.16 4.15 17.68
C LEU A 227 -10.78 5.63 17.67
N THR A 228 -11.68 6.54 18.01
CA THR A 228 -11.42 7.98 17.95
C THR A 228 -10.11 8.37 18.63
N GLY A 229 -9.24 9.05 17.89
CA GLY A 229 -7.93 9.48 18.37
C GLY A 229 -6.85 8.39 18.33
N LYS A 230 -7.18 7.14 17.98
CA LYS A 230 -6.15 6.13 17.73
C LYS A 230 -5.47 6.35 16.40
N LYS A 231 -4.17 6.05 16.37
CA LYS A 231 -3.39 6.05 15.13
C LYS A 231 -3.85 4.88 14.25
N LEU A 232 -3.96 5.16 12.96
CA LEU A 232 -4.23 4.16 11.93
C LEU A 232 -3.02 3.25 11.74
#